data_2832156b5c102446c80b5bb7c0af1e07
#
_entry.id   2832156b5c102446c80b5bb7c0af1e07
#
_cell.length_a   1.000
_cell.length_b   1.000
_cell.length_c   1.000
_cell.angle_alpha   90.00
_cell.angle_beta   90.00
_cell.angle_gamma   90.00
#
_symmetry.space_group_name_H-M   'P 1'
#
loop_
_entity.id
_entity.type
_entity.pdbx_description
1 polymer ?
#
loop_
_entity_poly.entity_id
_entity_poly.type
_entity_poly.pdbx_seq_one_letter_code
_entity_poly.pdbx_strand_id
1 'polypeptide(L)'
;GCLEWNWSNIFLGKKRVIGIDPSPKFVFQFQAIKNFAGKELPVDVLPIGIEDMPKKLEAFDTVFSMGILYHRRSPMDHLRELRELLRPGGQLVLETLVVEGPEGTALVPEGRYAKMPNVWYLPSPDTLLSWMRKNGFKNPRMVDISTTSIEEQRSTDWMTFESLEDFLDPNDHSKTIEGHPAPTRAVFLAEAP
;
A
#
# COMPACT_ATOMS: atom_id res chain seq x y z
N GLY A 1 -0.90 -7.49 -8.46
CA GLY A 1 -1.35 -6.25 -8.97
C GLY A 1 -2.25 -5.49 -8.04
N CYS A 2 -1.78 -4.37 -7.51
CA CYS A 2 -2.55 -3.49 -6.61
C CYS A 2 -3.46 -2.53 -7.39
N LEU A 3 -4.31 -2.99 -8.29
CA LEU A 3 -5.16 -2.08 -9.08
C LEU A 3 -6.67 -2.31 -8.93
N GLU A 4 -7.12 -2.97 -7.86
CA GLU A 4 -8.55 -3.02 -7.52
C GLU A 4 -8.97 -1.90 -6.55
N TRP A 5 -8.33 -0.76 -6.63
CA TRP A 5 -8.77 0.41 -5.88
C TRP A 5 -9.95 1.05 -6.59
N ASN A 6 -11.01 1.22 -5.85
CA ASN A 6 -12.20 1.94 -6.29
C ASN A 6 -11.83 3.45 -6.43
N TRP A 7 -11.03 3.74 -7.45
CA TRP A 7 -10.51 5.07 -7.77
C TRP A 7 -11.62 6.13 -7.84
N SER A 8 -12.86 5.71 -8.16
CA SER A 8 -14.00 6.61 -8.26
C SER A 8 -14.26 7.37 -6.95
N ASN A 9 -14.12 6.73 -5.79
CA ASN A 9 -14.37 7.38 -4.50
C ASN A 9 -13.22 8.30 -4.05
N ILE A 10 -11.99 8.04 -4.53
CA ILE A 10 -10.82 8.87 -4.22
C ILE A 10 -10.89 10.19 -5.00
N PHE A 11 -11.45 10.18 -6.21
CA PHE A 11 -11.43 11.32 -7.13
C PHE A 11 -12.65 12.24 -7.01
N LEU A 12 -13.75 11.77 -6.43
CA LEU A 12 -14.96 12.59 -6.27
C LEU A 12 -14.72 13.78 -5.33
N GLY A 13 -14.81 14.98 -5.87
CA GLY A 13 -14.68 16.23 -5.13
C GLY A 13 -13.25 16.72 -4.85
N LYS A 14 -12.21 16.07 -5.40
CA LYS A 14 -10.82 16.55 -5.29
C LYS A 14 -10.46 17.51 -6.42
N LYS A 15 -9.64 18.54 -6.10
CA LYS A 15 -9.21 19.52 -7.11
C LYS A 15 -8.18 18.91 -8.07
N ARG A 16 -7.28 18.08 -7.58
CA ARG A 16 -6.25 17.39 -8.36
C ARG A 16 -5.77 16.14 -7.63
N VAL A 17 -5.49 15.09 -8.39
CA VAL A 17 -4.86 13.86 -7.90
C VAL A 17 -3.63 13.56 -8.74
N ILE A 18 -2.53 13.22 -8.07
CA ILE A 18 -1.30 12.79 -8.72
C ILE A 18 -0.97 11.39 -8.21
N GLY A 19 -0.94 10.43 -9.12
CA GLY A 19 -0.41 9.09 -8.89
C GLY A 19 1.05 9.01 -9.34
N ILE A 20 1.82 8.15 -8.71
CA ILE A 20 3.17 7.80 -9.14
C ILE A 20 3.28 6.27 -9.24
N ASP A 21 3.88 5.78 -10.29
CA ASP A 21 4.20 4.37 -10.47
C ASP A 21 5.42 4.24 -11.38
N PRO A 22 6.52 3.60 -10.94
CA PRO A 22 7.72 3.48 -11.75
C PRO A 22 7.56 2.52 -12.94
N SER A 23 6.46 1.74 -12.99
CA SER A 23 6.19 0.80 -14.07
C SER A 23 5.44 1.45 -15.22
N PRO A 24 6.04 1.59 -16.41
CA PRO A 24 5.35 2.13 -17.58
C PRO A 24 4.07 1.36 -17.94
N LYS A 25 4.04 0.06 -17.68
CA LYS A 25 2.86 -0.80 -17.93
C LYS A 25 1.62 -0.27 -17.21
N PHE A 26 1.73 0.04 -15.93
CA PHE A 26 0.59 0.54 -15.13
C PHE A 26 0.21 1.97 -15.51
N VAL A 27 1.19 2.80 -15.84
CA VAL A 27 0.94 4.14 -16.36
C VAL A 27 0.17 4.10 -17.67
N PHE A 28 0.54 3.23 -18.62
CA PHE A 28 -0.19 3.06 -19.88
C PHE A 28 -1.59 2.49 -19.68
N GLN A 29 -1.79 1.54 -18.77
CA GLN A 29 -3.11 1.03 -18.41
C GLN A 29 -4.00 2.13 -17.86
N PHE A 30 -3.48 2.97 -16.96
CA PHE A 30 -4.21 4.13 -16.44
C PHE A 30 -4.59 5.10 -17.57
N GLN A 31 -3.65 5.46 -18.46
CA GLN A 31 -3.93 6.36 -19.58
C GLN A 31 -5.01 5.81 -20.52
N ALA A 32 -4.98 4.52 -20.80
CA ALA A 32 -6.01 3.87 -21.60
C ALA A 32 -7.40 4.00 -20.94
N ILE A 33 -7.51 3.69 -19.64
CA ILE A 33 -8.78 3.81 -18.91
C ILE A 33 -9.24 5.28 -18.87
N LYS A 34 -8.33 6.24 -18.61
CA LYS A 34 -8.64 7.66 -18.62
C LYS A 34 -9.21 8.12 -19.97
N ASN A 35 -8.62 7.66 -21.07
CA ASN A 35 -9.09 7.97 -22.41
C ASN A 35 -10.49 7.37 -22.70
N PHE A 36 -10.75 6.13 -22.28
CA PHE A 36 -12.07 5.50 -22.43
C PHE A 36 -13.14 6.15 -21.56
N ALA A 37 -12.78 6.69 -20.40
CA ALA A 37 -13.72 7.40 -19.54
C ALA A 37 -14.25 8.69 -20.17
N GLY A 38 -13.63 9.21 -21.24
CA GLY A 38 -14.10 10.33 -22.05
C GLY A 38 -14.27 11.64 -21.29
N LYS A 39 -13.65 11.78 -20.11
CA LYS A 39 -13.76 12.94 -19.23
C LYS A 39 -12.37 13.52 -18.96
N GLU A 40 -12.30 14.84 -18.90
CA GLU A 40 -11.15 15.53 -18.30
C GLU A 40 -11.14 15.30 -16.78
N LEU A 41 -10.65 14.16 -16.37
CA LEU A 41 -10.44 13.87 -14.96
C LEU A 41 -9.21 14.62 -14.47
N PRO A 42 -9.26 15.34 -13.34
CA PRO A 42 -8.11 16.05 -12.78
C PRO A 42 -7.14 15.08 -12.09
N VAL A 43 -6.74 14.05 -12.81
CA VAL A 43 -5.91 12.95 -12.35
C VAL A 43 -4.78 12.75 -13.33
N ASP A 44 -3.54 12.77 -12.83
CA ASP A 44 -2.35 12.46 -13.60
C ASP A 44 -1.58 11.34 -12.93
N VAL A 45 -0.90 10.49 -13.72
CA VAL A 45 0.02 9.48 -13.22
C VAL A 45 1.39 9.70 -13.86
N LEU A 46 2.40 9.81 -13.03
CA LEU A 46 3.79 10.03 -13.44
C LEU A 46 4.56 8.69 -13.40
N PRO A 47 5.41 8.40 -14.40
CA PRO A 47 6.22 7.18 -14.46
C PRO A 47 7.49 7.30 -13.61
N ILE A 48 7.34 7.57 -12.31
CA ILE A 48 8.45 7.78 -11.36
C ILE A 48 8.19 7.02 -10.05
N GLY A 49 9.27 6.73 -9.32
CA GLY A 49 9.21 6.23 -7.95
C GLY A 49 9.05 7.37 -6.93
N ILE A 50 8.74 7.02 -5.69
CA ILE A 50 8.65 8.02 -4.60
C ILE A 50 10.02 8.66 -4.32
N GLU A 51 11.10 7.93 -4.55
CA GLU A 51 12.48 8.38 -4.42
C GLU A 51 12.86 9.50 -5.39
N ASP A 52 12.13 9.63 -6.50
CA ASP A 52 12.32 10.67 -7.51
C ASP A 52 11.51 11.95 -7.21
N MET A 53 10.64 11.89 -6.20
CA MET A 53 9.86 13.06 -5.78
C MET A 53 10.76 14.09 -5.10
N PRO A 54 10.49 15.39 -5.30
CA PRO A 54 11.21 16.45 -4.61
C PRO A 54 11.13 16.28 -3.09
N LYS A 55 12.28 16.39 -2.41
CA LYS A 55 12.32 16.34 -0.95
C LYS A 55 11.61 17.56 -0.36
N LYS A 56 10.91 17.35 0.76
CA LYS A 56 10.16 18.40 1.48
C LYS A 56 9.22 19.17 0.57
N LEU A 57 8.49 18.42 -0.28
CA LEU A 57 7.54 19.02 -1.23
C LEU A 57 6.38 19.71 -0.51
N GLU A 58 5.89 19.13 0.59
CA GLU A 58 4.86 19.68 1.50
C GLU A 58 3.63 20.27 0.77
N ALA A 59 3.20 19.60 -0.32
CA ALA A 59 2.19 20.13 -1.24
C ALA A 59 0.83 19.41 -1.15
N PHE A 60 0.78 18.22 -0.57
CA PHE A 60 -0.43 17.40 -0.61
C PHE A 60 -1.23 17.47 0.68
N ASP A 61 -2.55 17.60 0.55
CA ASP A 61 -3.50 17.50 1.67
C ASP A 61 -3.61 16.09 2.21
N THR A 62 -3.56 15.11 1.29
CA THR A 62 -3.64 13.69 1.61
C THR A 62 -2.68 12.90 0.74
N VAL A 63 -1.97 11.97 1.35
CA VAL A 63 -1.10 11.01 0.66
C VAL A 63 -1.63 9.61 0.94
N PHE A 64 -1.81 8.83 -0.12
CA PHE A 64 -2.18 7.41 -0.05
C PHE A 64 -0.95 6.56 -0.37
N SER A 65 -0.65 5.60 0.50
CA SER A 65 0.36 4.55 0.28
C SER A 65 -0.27 3.20 0.56
N MET A 66 -0.70 2.52 -0.49
CA MET A 66 -1.55 1.35 -0.41
C MET A 66 -0.82 0.16 -1.01
N GLY A 67 -0.53 -0.87 -0.19
CA GLY A 67 0.16 -2.07 -0.62
C GLY A 67 1.64 -1.88 -0.99
N ILE A 68 2.30 -0.85 -0.49
CA ILE A 68 3.66 -0.47 -0.90
C ILE A 68 4.70 -0.75 0.19
N LEU A 69 4.39 -0.47 1.47
CA LEU A 69 5.36 -0.46 2.55
C LEU A 69 6.17 -1.76 2.67
N TYR A 70 5.50 -2.90 2.58
CA TYR A 70 6.15 -4.21 2.69
C TYR A 70 7.10 -4.53 1.52
N HIS A 71 7.00 -3.81 0.41
CA HIS A 71 7.93 -3.90 -0.72
C HIS A 71 9.14 -2.96 -0.59
N ARG A 72 9.16 -2.09 0.41
CA ARG A 72 10.26 -1.15 0.63
C ARG A 72 11.35 -1.78 1.51
N ARG A 73 12.61 -1.73 1.07
CA ARG A 73 13.75 -2.22 1.84
C ARG A 73 13.99 -1.43 3.12
N SER A 74 13.63 -0.15 3.11
CA SER A 74 13.69 0.72 4.28
C SER A 74 12.31 1.29 4.57
N PRO A 75 11.52 0.68 5.46
CA PRO A 75 10.20 1.20 5.82
C PRO A 75 10.28 2.57 6.49
N MET A 76 11.38 2.85 7.21
CA MET A 76 11.60 4.15 7.85
C MET A 76 11.81 5.26 6.83
N ASP A 77 12.60 5.00 5.79
CA ASP A 77 12.80 5.97 4.71
C ASP A 77 11.51 6.22 3.95
N HIS A 78 10.73 5.17 3.68
CA HIS A 78 9.44 5.31 3.02
C HIS A 78 8.47 6.17 3.82
N LEU A 79 8.34 5.95 5.13
CA LEU A 79 7.50 6.78 6.00
C LEU A 79 7.97 8.25 6.02
N ARG A 80 9.28 8.49 6.02
CA ARG A 80 9.84 9.84 5.91
C ARG A 80 9.48 10.48 4.56
N GLU A 81 9.66 9.77 3.46
CA GLU A 81 9.32 10.22 2.10
C GLU A 81 7.84 10.59 2.01
N LEU A 82 6.93 9.75 2.51
CA LEU A 82 5.50 10.05 2.55
C LEU A 82 5.18 11.31 3.37
N ARG A 83 5.83 11.49 4.52
CA ARG A 83 5.64 12.68 5.34
C ARG A 83 6.11 13.95 4.63
N GLU A 84 7.24 13.89 3.93
CA GLU A 84 7.80 15.03 3.20
C GLU A 84 6.94 15.49 2.01
N LEU A 85 6.01 14.67 1.55
CA LEU A 85 5.02 15.04 0.53
C LEU A 85 3.84 15.83 1.12
N LEU A 86 3.51 15.59 2.38
CA LEU A 86 2.36 16.19 3.07
C LEU A 86 2.66 17.61 3.52
N ARG A 87 1.71 18.52 3.29
CA ARG A 87 1.72 19.82 3.95
C ARG A 87 1.54 19.68 5.47
N PRO A 88 1.92 20.68 6.28
CA PRO A 88 1.59 20.68 7.70
C PRO A 88 0.09 20.42 7.95
N GLY A 89 -0.23 19.48 8.83
CA GLY A 89 -1.60 19.02 9.10
C GLY A 89 -2.21 18.15 8.00
N GLY A 90 -1.47 17.81 6.94
CA GLY A 90 -1.91 16.88 5.91
C GLY A 90 -2.02 15.44 6.42
N GLN A 91 -2.86 14.62 5.79
CA GLN A 91 -3.19 13.27 6.24
C GLN A 91 -2.50 12.18 5.42
N LEU A 92 -1.86 11.24 6.11
CA LEU A 92 -1.44 9.96 5.52
C LEU A 92 -2.55 8.93 5.68
N VAL A 93 -2.84 8.22 4.59
CA VAL A 93 -3.61 6.97 4.55
C VAL A 93 -2.67 5.87 4.11
N LEU A 94 -2.32 4.98 5.02
CA LEU A 94 -1.38 3.89 4.78
C LEU A 94 -2.08 2.55 4.91
N GLU A 95 -2.06 1.72 3.87
CA GLU A 95 -2.46 0.31 3.94
C GLU A 95 -1.25 -0.57 3.71
N THR A 96 -1.11 -1.62 4.51
CA THR A 96 -0.01 -2.57 4.40
C THR A 96 -0.36 -3.93 4.98
N LEU A 97 0.42 -4.93 4.61
CA LEU A 97 0.40 -6.22 5.29
C LEU A 97 0.96 -6.09 6.70
N VAL A 98 0.34 -6.80 7.63
CA VAL A 98 0.73 -6.86 9.04
C VAL A 98 0.76 -8.30 9.55
N VAL A 99 1.42 -8.52 10.68
CA VAL A 99 1.39 -9.80 11.42
C VAL A 99 0.95 -9.57 12.85
N GLU A 100 0.43 -10.60 13.49
CA GLU A 100 0.13 -10.55 14.92
C GLU A 100 1.41 -10.44 15.76
N GLY A 101 1.31 -9.72 16.86
CA GLY A 101 2.39 -9.59 17.83
C GLY A 101 2.38 -8.26 18.56
N PRO A 102 3.11 -8.17 19.70
CA PRO A 102 3.29 -6.93 20.44
C PRO A 102 4.15 -5.92 19.67
N GLU A 103 4.26 -4.70 20.21
CA GLU A 103 5.22 -3.70 19.73
C GLU A 103 6.65 -4.28 19.68
N GLY A 104 7.37 -4.00 18.61
CA GLY A 104 8.70 -4.55 18.34
C GLY A 104 8.68 -5.80 17.45
N THR A 105 7.51 -6.40 17.19
CA THR A 105 7.38 -7.54 16.29
C THR A 105 7.39 -7.11 14.84
N ALA A 106 8.23 -7.75 14.03
CA ALA A 106 8.20 -7.66 12.58
C ALA A 106 8.65 -8.99 11.98
N LEU A 107 7.87 -9.55 11.08
CA LEU A 107 8.27 -10.71 10.28
C LEU A 107 9.16 -10.23 9.14
N VAL A 108 10.33 -10.84 9.01
CA VAL A 108 11.28 -10.63 7.91
C VAL A 108 11.41 -11.97 7.18
N PRO A 109 10.70 -12.19 6.08
CA PRO A 109 10.79 -13.44 5.34
C PRO A 109 12.20 -13.61 4.76
N GLU A 110 12.82 -14.77 4.99
CA GLU A 110 14.14 -15.07 4.40
C GLU A 110 14.05 -15.24 2.88
N GLY A 111 12.91 -15.74 2.39
CA GLY A 111 12.67 -15.99 0.97
C GLY A 111 11.44 -15.25 0.47
N ARG A 112 10.41 -16.01 0.11
CA ARG A 112 9.14 -15.48 -0.38
C ARG A 112 8.12 -15.36 0.74
N TYR A 113 7.16 -14.48 0.54
CA TYR A 113 5.93 -14.42 1.32
C TYR A 113 4.75 -14.41 0.36
N ALA A 114 3.87 -15.40 0.46
CA ALA A 114 2.74 -15.56 -0.46
C ALA A 114 3.21 -15.50 -1.94
N LYS A 115 4.24 -16.27 -2.27
CA LYS A 115 4.98 -16.31 -3.55
C LYS A 115 5.64 -15.01 -3.99
N MET A 116 5.47 -13.91 -3.27
CA MET A 116 6.12 -12.63 -3.56
C MET A 116 7.58 -12.64 -3.12
N PRO A 117 8.56 -12.38 -4.02
CA PRO A 117 9.98 -12.41 -3.69
C PRO A 117 10.49 -11.08 -3.10
N ASN A 118 9.67 -10.06 -3.05
CA ASN A 118 10.05 -8.69 -2.70
C ASN A 118 9.27 -8.15 -1.49
N VAL A 119 8.92 -9.03 -0.55
CA VAL A 119 8.38 -8.64 0.76
C VAL A 119 9.53 -8.60 1.75
N TRP A 120 9.74 -7.43 2.36
CA TRP A 120 10.89 -7.20 3.24
C TRP A 120 10.52 -7.18 4.71
N TYR A 121 9.39 -6.55 5.06
CA TYR A 121 8.96 -6.38 6.45
C TYR A 121 7.45 -6.44 6.55
N LEU A 122 6.95 -7.24 7.50
CA LEU A 122 5.56 -7.24 7.91
C LEU A 122 5.52 -6.92 9.42
N PRO A 123 5.33 -5.65 9.80
CA PRO A 123 5.28 -5.25 11.21
C PRO A 123 3.97 -5.70 11.86
N SER A 124 3.96 -5.82 13.19
CA SER A 124 2.70 -5.80 13.92
C SER A 124 2.08 -4.38 13.86
N PRO A 125 0.75 -4.25 14.04
CA PRO A 125 0.11 -2.93 14.06
C PRO A 125 0.77 -1.95 15.03
N ASP A 126 1.07 -2.38 16.25
CA ASP A 126 1.71 -1.53 17.26
C ASP A 126 3.14 -1.13 16.88
N THR A 127 3.87 -2.03 16.22
CA THR A 127 5.20 -1.73 15.69
C THR A 127 5.11 -0.64 14.62
N LEU A 128 4.15 -0.74 13.71
CA LEU A 128 3.98 0.28 12.67
C LEU A 128 3.56 1.63 13.25
N LEU A 129 2.66 1.65 14.23
CA LEU A 129 2.30 2.88 14.94
C LEU A 129 3.52 3.53 15.61
N SER A 130 4.40 2.73 16.21
CA SER A 130 5.67 3.18 16.76
C SER A 130 6.60 3.77 15.69
N TRP A 131 6.72 3.11 14.55
CA TRP A 131 7.50 3.61 13.41
C TRP A 131 6.97 4.94 12.87
N MET A 132 5.64 5.10 12.79
CA MET A 132 5.02 6.36 12.36
C MET A 132 5.32 7.49 13.35
N ARG A 133 5.17 7.25 14.67
CA ARG A 133 5.54 8.23 15.70
C ARG A 133 7.01 8.61 15.62
N LYS A 134 7.90 7.63 15.47
CA LYS A 134 9.34 7.85 15.34
C LYS A 134 9.71 8.67 14.11
N ASN A 135 8.94 8.55 13.04
CA ASN A 135 9.07 9.38 11.84
C ASN A 135 8.40 10.76 11.94
N GLY A 136 7.86 11.11 13.11
CA GLY A 136 7.32 12.45 13.40
C GLY A 136 5.87 12.65 12.99
N PHE A 137 5.14 11.60 12.62
CA PHE A 137 3.70 11.69 12.42
C PHE A 137 2.97 11.93 13.74
N LYS A 138 1.92 12.75 13.70
CA LYS A 138 0.99 12.99 14.79
C LYS A 138 -0.23 12.08 14.68
N ASN A 139 -0.80 11.72 15.82
CA ASN A 139 -2.07 10.99 15.94
C ASN A 139 -2.14 9.69 15.10
N PRO A 140 -1.06 8.87 14.99
CA PRO A 140 -1.13 7.65 14.24
C PRO A 140 -2.10 6.68 14.92
N ARG A 141 -3.00 6.10 14.12
CA ARG A 141 -4.00 5.13 14.57
C ARG A 141 -4.31 4.12 13.48
N MET A 142 -4.57 2.89 13.87
CA MET A 142 -5.16 1.89 13.01
C MET A 142 -6.68 2.12 12.96
N VAL A 143 -7.26 2.06 11.77
CA VAL A 143 -8.69 2.30 11.54
C VAL A 143 -9.41 1.08 11.00
N ASP A 144 -8.67 0.15 10.41
CA ASP A 144 -9.21 -1.10 9.91
C ASP A 144 -8.15 -2.19 9.92
N ILE A 145 -8.58 -3.44 10.08
CA ILE A 145 -7.78 -4.65 9.92
C ILE A 145 -8.65 -5.76 9.36
N SER A 146 -8.19 -6.40 8.29
CA SER A 146 -8.92 -7.48 7.62
C SER A 146 -7.97 -8.56 7.13
N THR A 147 -8.36 -9.80 7.27
CA THR A 147 -7.71 -10.93 6.58
C THR A 147 -8.27 -11.00 5.17
N THR A 148 -7.41 -10.98 4.18
CA THR A 148 -7.81 -11.08 2.77
C THR A 148 -8.51 -12.42 2.54
N SER A 149 -9.75 -12.40 2.05
CA SER A 149 -10.51 -13.60 1.76
C SER A 149 -10.29 -14.08 0.32
N ILE A 150 -10.46 -15.40 0.11
CA ILE A 150 -10.39 -16.00 -1.25
C ILE A 150 -11.47 -15.39 -2.16
N GLU A 151 -12.63 -15.01 -1.60
CA GLU A 151 -13.72 -14.39 -2.35
C GLU A 151 -13.36 -12.99 -2.85
N GLU A 152 -12.58 -12.21 -2.08
CA GLU A 152 -12.10 -10.89 -2.49
C GLU A 152 -11.04 -10.97 -3.60
N GLN A 153 -10.18 -11.99 -3.57
CA GLN A 153 -9.13 -12.22 -4.55
C GLN A 153 -9.32 -13.55 -5.29
N ARG A 154 -10.54 -13.81 -5.70
CA ARG A 154 -10.89 -15.02 -6.47
C ARG A 154 -10.28 -14.98 -7.88
N SER A 155 -10.00 -16.15 -8.42
CA SER A 155 -9.72 -16.32 -9.83
C SER A 155 -10.93 -15.93 -10.69
N THR A 156 -10.66 -15.33 -11.84
CA THR A 156 -11.67 -15.03 -12.86
C THR A 156 -11.16 -15.52 -14.22
N ASP A 157 -12.07 -15.76 -15.16
CA ASP A 157 -11.74 -16.22 -16.53
C ASP A 157 -10.78 -15.28 -17.29
N TRP A 158 -10.67 -14.03 -16.84
CA TRP A 158 -9.80 -13.01 -17.40
C TRP A 158 -8.40 -12.96 -16.76
N MET A 159 -8.23 -13.63 -15.62
CA MET A 159 -6.93 -13.64 -14.92
C MET A 159 -5.98 -14.62 -15.60
N THR A 160 -4.81 -14.13 -15.96
CA THR A 160 -3.69 -14.94 -16.50
C THR A 160 -2.63 -15.22 -15.44
N PHE A 161 -2.90 -14.91 -14.16
CA PHE A 161 -1.99 -15.06 -13.04
C PHE A 161 -2.74 -15.68 -11.84
N GLU A 162 -1.97 -16.12 -10.86
CA GLU A 162 -2.45 -16.83 -9.68
C GLU A 162 -3.35 -15.97 -8.79
N SER A 163 -4.33 -16.60 -8.13
CA SER A 163 -5.24 -16.00 -7.15
C SER A 163 -4.71 -16.17 -5.71
N LEU A 164 -5.40 -15.62 -4.72
CA LEU A 164 -5.00 -15.77 -3.31
C LEU A 164 -4.92 -17.26 -2.89
N GLU A 165 -5.83 -18.08 -3.37
CA GLU A 165 -5.87 -19.51 -3.05
C GLU A 165 -4.56 -20.22 -3.40
N ASP A 166 -3.93 -19.83 -4.53
CA ASP A 166 -2.65 -20.38 -4.97
C ASP A 166 -1.47 -19.98 -4.08
N PHE A 167 -1.64 -18.97 -3.22
CA PHE A 167 -0.61 -18.46 -2.32
C PHE A 167 -0.70 -19.02 -0.90
N LEU A 168 -1.82 -19.67 -0.57
CA LEU A 168 -2.06 -20.26 0.74
C LEU A 168 -1.66 -21.73 0.76
N ASP A 169 -1.34 -22.23 1.96
CA ASP A 169 -1.12 -23.67 2.17
C ASP A 169 -2.44 -24.41 1.91
N PRO A 170 -2.47 -25.41 1.01
CA PRO A 170 -3.70 -26.12 0.67
C PRO A 170 -4.31 -26.92 1.84
N ASN A 171 -3.55 -27.18 2.90
CA ASN A 171 -4.01 -27.90 4.08
C ASN A 171 -4.35 -26.98 5.26
N ASP A 172 -3.87 -25.72 5.22
CA ASP A 172 -4.03 -24.73 6.29
C ASP A 172 -4.06 -23.31 5.73
N HIS A 173 -5.23 -22.84 5.32
CA HIS A 173 -5.41 -21.50 4.75
C HIS A 173 -5.09 -20.35 5.71
N SER A 174 -4.78 -20.63 6.99
CA SER A 174 -4.24 -19.64 7.91
C SER A 174 -2.77 -19.33 7.67
N LYS A 175 -2.13 -20.03 6.70
CA LYS A 175 -0.73 -19.87 6.33
C LYS A 175 -0.54 -19.70 4.84
N THR A 176 0.57 -19.03 4.49
CA THR A 176 1.06 -19.04 3.11
C THR A 176 1.73 -20.38 2.78
N ILE A 177 1.93 -20.65 1.49
CA ILE A 177 2.62 -21.85 1.01
C ILE A 177 4.04 -21.99 1.59
N GLU A 178 4.66 -20.89 2.03
CA GLU A 178 5.97 -20.88 2.69
C GLU A 178 5.87 -21.11 4.21
N GLY A 179 4.67 -21.24 4.76
CA GLY A 179 4.42 -21.48 6.18
C GLY A 179 4.34 -20.22 7.06
N HIS A 180 4.34 -19.04 6.46
CA HIS A 180 4.10 -17.77 7.16
C HIS A 180 2.60 -17.56 7.44
N PRO A 181 2.21 -16.68 8.39
CA PRO A 181 0.80 -16.31 8.56
C PRO A 181 0.18 -15.81 7.26
N ALA A 182 -1.09 -16.15 7.02
CA ALA A 182 -1.83 -15.69 5.84
C ALA A 182 -1.92 -14.16 5.78
N PRO A 183 -2.04 -13.57 4.58
CA PRO A 183 -2.04 -12.13 4.41
C PRO A 183 -3.17 -11.44 5.17
N THR A 184 -2.80 -10.63 6.15
CA THR A 184 -3.67 -9.72 6.89
C THR A 184 -3.28 -8.30 6.56
N ARG A 185 -4.26 -7.47 6.20
CA ARG A 185 -4.08 -6.06 5.84
C ARG A 185 -4.61 -5.17 6.94
N ALA A 186 -3.93 -4.07 7.16
CA ALA A 186 -4.40 -3.04 8.09
C ALA A 186 -4.27 -1.65 7.46
N VAL A 187 -5.21 -0.78 7.80
CA VAL A 187 -5.25 0.62 7.34
C VAL A 187 -4.95 1.53 8.52
N PHE A 188 -4.05 2.46 8.29
CA PHE A 188 -3.58 3.42 9.27
C PHE A 188 -3.79 4.85 8.78
N LEU A 189 -4.16 5.72 9.70
CA LEU A 189 -4.21 7.17 9.49
C LEU A 189 -3.20 7.87 10.39
N ALA A 190 -2.58 8.91 9.87
CA ALA A 190 -1.72 9.81 10.65
C ALA A 190 -1.67 11.19 10.02
N GLU A 191 -1.16 12.17 10.76
CA GLU A 191 -1.08 13.56 10.33
C GLU A 191 0.38 14.02 10.27
N ALA A 192 0.72 14.83 9.27
CA ALA A 192 2.01 15.52 9.25
C ALA A 192 2.07 16.58 10.35
N PRO A 193 3.26 16.85 10.92
CA PRO A 193 3.44 17.82 12.01
C PRO A 193 3.09 19.27 11.63
#